data_416313b5bceec5992ec0768e5b8557f6
#
_entry.id   416313b5bceec5992ec0768e5b8557f6
#
_cell.length_a   1.000
_cell.length_b   1.000
_cell.length_c   1.000
_cell.angle_alpha   90.00
_cell.angle_beta   90.00
_cell.angle_gamma   90.00
#
_symmetry.space_group_name_H-M   'P 1'
#
loop_
_entity.id
_entity.type
_entity.pdbx_description
1 polymer ?
#
loop_
_entity_poly.entity_id
_entity_poly.type
_entity_poly.pdbx_seq_one_letter_code
_entity_poly.pdbx_strand_id
1 'polypeptide(L)'
;AILKTGEVINDKYEWIYGSNHLVIDGDIFDRGADVLPILWLIYKLEFEAKTVGGRVTTILGDHEEMIMRDNLKYTYAKYNTLSQRAMNMTYGKMWGLTNVMGNWLRSKNTIQIVGENLYVHAGLSKAFMEREETIPEINELVSKSIYLSKEERKKQYPDIADFLYSDSYNGPLWYRGMVKTGSDYSPIKEADVDKLLAEYDVKRIIIGHTENSRVKYTYNKKVYDICVNHPKAFEKETRAVVIEGDDIKAINDEGESVTIKK
;
A
#
# COMPACT_ATOMS: atom_id res chain seq x y z
N ALA A 1 16.98 -3.00 -5.19
CA ALA A 1 17.28 -2.68 -6.59
C ALA A 1 16.57 -1.37 -6.98
N ILE A 2 15.24 -1.34 -7.15
CA ILE A 2 14.48 -0.22 -7.75
C ILE A 2 14.73 1.17 -7.13
N LEU A 3 14.89 1.28 -5.82
CA LEU A 3 15.20 2.58 -5.18
C LEU A 3 16.61 3.09 -5.53
N LYS A 4 17.55 2.20 -5.83
CA LYS A 4 18.90 2.59 -6.28
C LYS A 4 18.90 3.00 -7.74
N THR A 5 18.32 2.18 -8.61
CA THR A 5 18.25 2.47 -10.05
C THR A 5 17.35 3.67 -10.38
N GLY A 6 16.32 3.92 -9.55
CA GLY A 6 15.49 5.12 -9.61
C GLY A 6 16.09 6.35 -8.89
N GLU A 7 17.36 6.28 -8.47
CA GLU A 7 18.10 7.38 -7.82
C GLU A 7 17.41 7.96 -6.58
N VAL A 8 16.62 7.13 -5.88
CA VAL A 8 16.00 7.50 -4.61
C VAL A 8 17.00 7.38 -3.46
N ILE A 9 17.85 6.33 -3.51
CA ILE A 9 18.89 6.06 -2.53
C ILE A 9 20.22 5.76 -3.22
N ASN A 10 21.33 6.07 -2.54
CA ASN A 10 22.68 5.69 -2.98
C ASN A 10 23.05 4.25 -2.56
N ASP A 11 24.28 3.83 -2.85
CA ASP A 11 24.79 2.50 -2.49
C ASP A 11 24.88 2.22 -1.00
N LYS A 12 24.93 3.26 -0.17
CA LYS A 12 24.90 3.18 1.30
C LYS A 12 23.49 3.18 1.85
N TYR A 13 22.46 3.13 1.00
CA TYR A 13 21.04 3.23 1.38
C TYR A 13 20.67 4.57 2.05
N GLU A 14 21.34 5.65 1.67
CA GLU A 14 21.03 7.00 2.12
C GLU A 14 20.12 7.70 1.11
N TRP A 15 19.24 8.58 1.57
CA TRP A 15 18.33 9.36 0.73
C TRP A 15 19.10 10.36 -0.15
N ILE A 16 18.90 10.30 -1.45
CA ILE A 16 19.49 11.22 -2.43
C ILE A 16 18.44 11.88 -3.34
N TYR A 17 17.16 11.63 -3.10
CA TYR A 17 16.06 12.09 -3.97
C TYR A 17 15.65 13.56 -3.71
N GLY A 18 16.43 14.30 -2.92
CA GLY A 18 16.21 15.71 -2.63
C GLY A 18 14.85 15.98 -1.98
N SER A 19 14.14 16.99 -2.47
CA SER A 19 12.81 17.39 -1.99
C SER A 19 11.66 16.58 -2.61
N ASN A 20 11.93 15.52 -3.36
CA ASN A 20 10.93 14.68 -3.99
C ASN A 20 10.19 13.79 -2.98
N HIS A 21 9.14 13.14 -3.45
CA HIS A 21 8.25 12.33 -2.64
C HIS A 21 8.26 10.86 -3.11
N LEU A 22 8.63 9.93 -2.23
CA LEU A 22 8.48 8.49 -2.44
C LEU A 22 7.17 8.02 -1.81
N VAL A 23 6.35 7.30 -2.57
CA VAL A 23 5.14 6.62 -2.07
C VAL A 23 5.34 5.10 -2.19
N ILE A 24 5.05 4.38 -1.10
CA ILE A 24 5.10 2.92 -1.01
C ILE A 24 3.68 2.45 -0.71
N ASP A 25 3.09 1.69 -1.63
CA ASP A 25 1.67 1.36 -1.64
C ASP A 25 1.32 0.04 -0.94
N GLY A 26 1.94 -0.21 0.22
CA GLY A 26 1.65 -1.35 1.08
C GLY A 26 2.32 -2.65 0.66
N ASP A 27 1.87 -3.75 1.28
CA ASP A 27 2.35 -5.12 1.07
C ASP A 27 3.86 -5.30 1.27
N ILE A 28 4.40 -4.68 2.32
CA ILE A 28 5.81 -4.83 2.70
C ILE A 28 6.01 -6.15 3.45
N PHE A 29 4.97 -6.60 4.16
CA PHE A 29 4.98 -7.84 4.92
C PHE A 29 4.80 -9.07 4.05
N ASP A 30 5.05 -10.22 4.69
CA ASP A 30 4.81 -11.56 4.17
C ASP A 30 5.70 -12.00 2.97
N ARG A 31 5.67 -13.28 2.69
CA ARG A 31 6.37 -14.02 1.60
C ARG A 31 7.88 -13.75 1.48
N GLY A 32 8.34 -12.53 1.70
CA GLY A 32 9.73 -12.11 1.58
C GLY A 32 10.59 -12.45 2.80
N ALA A 33 11.89 -12.67 2.56
CA ALA A 33 12.86 -12.92 3.63
C ALA A 33 13.38 -11.62 4.28
N ASP A 34 13.21 -10.46 3.65
CA ASP A 34 13.87 -9.20 4.02
C ASP A 34 12.90 -8.13 4.55
N VAL A 35 11.75 -8.55 5.08
CA VAL A 35 10.71 -7.66 5.61
C VAL A 35 11.26 -6.69 6.65
N LEU A 36 11.93 -7.18 7.70
CA LEU A 36 12.48 -6.31 8.75
C LEU A 36 13.53 -5.32 8.24
N PRO A 37 14.54 -5.73 7.45
CA PRO A 37 15.48 -4.77 6.85
C PRO A 37 14.78 -3.70 6.01
N ILE A 38 13.75 -4.06 5.23
CA ILE A 38 12.99 -3.12 4.40
C ILE A 38 12.23 -2.12 5.27
N LEU A 39 11.53 -2.58 6.32
CA LEU A 39 10.80 -1.70 7.24
C LEU A 39 11.74 -0.70 7.94
N TRP A 40 12.91 -1.15 8.42
CA TRP A 40 13.90 -0.27 9.01
C TRP A 40 14.49 0.71 7.99
N LEU A 41 14.69 0.28 6.74
CA LEU A 41 15.11 1.19 5.67
C LEU A 41 14.07 2.28 5.44
N ILE A 42 12.79 1.92 5.31
CA ILE A 42 11.71 2.90 5.11
C ILE A 42 11.64 3.88 6.28
N TYR A 43 11.70 3.37 7.52
CA TYR A 43 11.72 4.20 8.73
C TYR A 43 12.88 5.22 8.72
N LYS A 44 14.08 4.77 8.35
CA LYS A 44 15.27 5.62 8.17
C LYS A 44 15.03 6.67 7.09
N LEU A 45 14.54 6.26 5.92
CA LEU A 45 14.34 7.16 4.77
C LEU A 45 13.27 8.22 5.06
N GLU A 46 12.22 7.93 5.83
CA GLU A 46 11.25 8.94 6.28
C GLU A 46 11.92 10.08 7.03
N PHE A 47 12.90 9.76 7.89
CA PHE A 47 13.65 10.76 8.64
C PHE A 47 14.61 11.53 7.72
N GLU A 48 15.41 10.83 6.91
CA GLU A 48 16.40 11.46 6.03
C GLU A 48 15.75 12.37 4.99
N ALA A 49 14.68 11.92 4.33
CA ALA A 49 13.94 12.72 3.35
C ALA A 49 13.46 14.04 3.96
N LYS A 50 12.90 13.98 5.17
CA LYS A 50 12.39 15.16 5.88
C LYS A 50 13.47 16.21 6.14
N THR A 51 14.73 15.82 6.38
CA THR A 51 15.82 16.77 6.65
C THR A 51 16.17 17.64 5.45
N VAL A 52 15.83 17.20 4.24
CA VAL A 52 16.11 17.91 2.97
C VAL A 52 14.85 18.38 2.25
N GLY A 53 13.71 18.39 2.96
CA GLY A 53 12.42 18.82 2.40
C GLY A 53 11.71 17.77 1.54
N GLY A 54 12.26 16.56 1.45
CA GLY A 54 11.63 15.41 0.80
C GLY A 54 10.63 14.69 1.71
N ARG A 55 9.99 13.66 1.19
CA ARG A 55 9.00 12.89 1.94
C ARG A 55 8.97 11.43 1.52
N VAL A 56 8.72 10.55 2.48
CA VAL A 56 8.34 9.16 2.24
C VAL A 56 6.95 8.94 2.83
N THR A 57 6.03 8.42 2.05
CA THR A 57 4.69 8.01 2.48
C THR A 57 4.53 6.52 2.28
N THR A 58 4.12 5.82 3.33
CA THR A 58 3.76 4.40 3.27
C THR A 58 2.26 4.28 3.43
N ILE A 59 1.62 3.56 2.51
CA ILE A 59 0.20 3.20 2.57
C ILE A 59 0.10 1.82 3.22
N LEU A 60 -0.92 1.58 4.04
CA LEU A 60 -1.19 0.26 4.60
C LEU A 60 -1.85 -0.64 3.57
N GLY A 61 -1.35 -1.86 3.42
CA GLY A 61 -1.94 -2.93 2.63
C GLY A 61 -2.65 -4.00 3.46
N ASP A 62 -3.21 -5.00 2.81
CA ASP A 62 -3.89 -6.11 3.46
C ASP A 62 -2.90 -7.02 4.22
N HIS A 63 -1.65 -7.11 3.77
CA HIS A 63 -0.61 -7.85 4.50
C HIS A 63 -0.18 -7.16 5.78
N GLU A 64 -0.12 -5.84 5.85
CA GLU A 64 0.06 -5.09 7.10
C GLU A 64 -1.11 -5.37 8.07
N GLU A 65 -2.35 -5.33 7.58
CA GLU A 65 -3.55 -5.66 8.35
C GLU A 65 -3.50 -7.08 8.91
N MET A 66 -3.14 -8.05 8.07
CA MET A 66 -3.04 -9.45 8.47
C MET A 66 -2.05 -9.63 9.62
N ILE A 67 -0.84 -9.09 9.50
CA ILE A 67 0.19 -9.21 10.54
C ILE A 67 -0.23 -8.52 11.82
N MET A 68 -0.78 -7.31 11.75
CA MET A 68 -1.15 -6.54 12.95
C MET A 68 -2.27 -7.19 13.76
N ARG A 69 -3.18 -7.96 13.13
CA ARG A 69 -4.17 -8.78 13.84
C ARG A 69 -3.73 -10.23 14.13
N ASP A 70 -2.44 -10.51 14.01
CA ASP A 70 -1.81 -11.82 14.28
C ASP A 70 -2.22 -12.96 13.31
N ASN A 71 -2.61 -12.61 12.07
CA ASN A 71 -2.80 -13.58 10.99
C ASN A 71 -1.49 -13.84 10.26
N LEU A 72 -0.78 -14.89 10.62
CA LEU A 72 0.57 -15.23 10.17
C LEU A 72 0.61 -16.18 8.97
N LYS A 73 -0.49 -16.29 8.22
CA LYS A 73 -0.67 -17.29 7.14
C LYS A 73 0.45 -17.26 6.09
N TYR A 74 0.95 -16.08 5.75
CA TYR A 74 1.96 -15.89 4.70
C TYR A 74 3.32 -15.45 5.25
N THR A 75 3.46 -15.41 6.57
CA THR A 75 4.70 -14.96 7.23
C THR A 75 5.85 -15.91 6.93
N TYR A 76 6.99 -15.36 6.52
CA TYR A 76 8.19 -16.14 6.27
C TYR A 76 8.67 -16.82 7.54
N ALA A 77 8.94 -18.14 7.48
CA ALA A 77 9.15 -19.01 8.64
C ALA A 77 10.21 -18.50 9.65
N LYS A 78 11.28 -17.82 9.15
CA LYS A 78 12.33 -17.28 10.04
C LYS A 78 11.79 -16.28 11.06
N TYR A 79 10.78 -15.48 10.70
CA TYR A 79 10.21 -14.46 11.58
C TYR A 79 9.37 -15.08 12.71
N ASN A 80 8.57 -16.10 12.39
CA ASN A 80 7.84 -16.85 13.39
C ASN A 80 8.80 -17.57 14.37
N THR A 81 9.88 -18.16 13.84
CA THR A 81 10.90 -18.82 14.67
C THR A 81 11.62 -17.83 15.58
N LEU A 82 12.01 -16.67 15.03
CA LEU A 82 12.71 -15.62 15.79
C LEU A 82 11.82 -15.06 16.91
N SER A 83 10.58 -14.68 16.61
CA SER A 83 9.68 -14.09 17.60
C SER A 83 9.36 -15.06 18.75
N GLN A 84 9.14 -16.33 18.44
CA GLN A 84 8.88 -17.34 19.45
C GLN A 84 10.12 -17.65 20.31
N ARG A 85 11.29 -17.86 19.68
CA ARG A 85 12.50 -18.26 20.41
C ARG A 85 13.17 -17.13 21.19
N ALA A 86 13.23 -15.94 20.60
CA ALA A 86 13.93 -14.82 21.20
C ALA A 86 13.04 -13.96 22.12
N MET A 87 11.72 -13.88 21.82
CA MET A 87 10.81 -12.95 22.49
C MET A 87 9.62 -13.63 23.17
N ASN A 88 9.47 -14.95 23.02
CA ASN A 88 8.37 -15.74 23.56
C ASN A 88 6.98 -15.19 23.23
N MET A 89 6.80 -14.73 21.98
CA MET A 89 5.53 -14.19 21.48
C MET A 89 5.32 -14.56 20.01
N THR A 90 4.11 -14.38 19.50
CA THR A 90 3.84 -14.49 18.05
C THR A 90 4.45 -13.33 17.29
N TYR A 91 4.70 -13.52 15.99
CA TYR A 91 5.26 -12.45 15.15
C TYR A 91 4.33 -11.24 15.08
N GLY A 92 3.01 -11.45 15.00
CA GLY A 92 2.04 -10.35 14.98
C GLY A 92 2.08 -9.49 16.25
N LYS A 93 2.30 -10.09 17.42
CA LYS A 93 2.41 -9.35 18.69
C LYS A 93 3.65 -8.43 18.76
N MET A 94 4.67 -8.67 17.94
CA MET A 94 5.81 -7.73 17.82
C MET A 94 5.38 -6.38 17.27
N TRP A 95 4.23 -6.29 16.60
CA TRP A 95 3.67 -5.07 16.01
C TRP A 95 2.55 -4.45 16.85
N GLY A 96 2.46 -4.86 18.12
CA GLY A 96 1.45 -4.39 19.06
C GLY A 96 1.63 -2.94 19.50
N LEU A 97 0.66 -2.45 20.28
CA LEU A 97 0.54 -1.05 20.73
C LEU A 97 1.73 -0.51 21.52
N THR A 98 2.48 -1.37 22.19
CA THR A 98 3.61 -1.00 23.05
C THR A 98 4.95 -0.98 22.32
N ASN A 99 4.97 -1.36 21.03
CA ASN A 99 6.18 -1.45 20.24
C ASN A 99 6.35 -0.24 19.32
N VAL A 100 7.58 0.26 19.19
CA VAL A 100 7.90 1.42 18.36
C VAL A 100 7.45 1.23 16.92
N MET A 101 7.82 0.09 16.31
CA MET A 101 7.47 -0.19 14.91
C MET A 101 5.96 -0.46 14.72
N GLY A 102 5.28 -1.06 15.70
CA GLY A 102 3.83 -1.21 15.67
C GLY A 102 3.10 0.14 15.71
N ASN A 103 3.55 1.06 16.56
CA ASN A 103 3.04 2.43 16.60
C ASN A 103 3.33 3.20 15.30
N TRP A 104 4.53 3.04 14.75
CA TRP A 104 4.90 3.64 13.47
C TRP A 104 3.99 3.14 12.33
N LEU A 105 3.77 1.83 12.22
CA LEU A 105 2.86 1.26 11.21
C LEU A 105 1.43 1.81 11.36
N ARG A 106 0.87 1.83 12.57
CA ARG A 106 -0.47 2.36 12.82
C ARG A 106 -0.63 3.85 12.54
N SER A 107 0.46 4.59 12.47
CA SER A 107 0.45 5.99 12.07
C SER A 107 0.35 6.19 10.56
N LYS A 108 0.41 5.11 9.77
CA LYS A 108 0.33 5.18 8.31
C LYS A 108 -1.14 5.25 7.87
N ASN A 109 -1.35 5.93 6.76
CA ASN A 109 -2.66 6.06 6.16
C ASN A 109 -3.00 4.84 5.29
N THR A 110 -4.28 4.57 5.13
CA THR A 110 -4.82 3.60 4.18
C THR A 110 -5.09 4.24 2.82
N ILE A 111 -5.47 5.52 2.84
CA ILE A 111 -5.72 6.33 1.65
C ILE A 111 -4.98 7.65 1.81
N GLN A 112 -4.24 8.06 0.78
CA GLN A 112 -3.46 9.30 0.82
C GLN A 112 -3.53 10.03 -0.51
N ILE A 113 -3.79 11.33 -0.47
CA ILE A 113 -3.63 12.21 -1.63
C ILE A 113 -2.25 12.86 -1.58
N VAL A 114 -1.52 12.79 -2.69
CA VAL A 114 -0.23 13.45 -2.88
C VAL A 114 -0.26 14.18 -4.23
N GLY A 115 -0.23 15.50 -4.18
CA GLY A 115 -0.47 16.32 -5.36
C GLY A 115 -1.84 16.01 -5.96
N GLU A 116 -1.89 15.72 -7.26
CA GLU A 116 -3.11 15.39 -7.99
C GLU A 116 -3.34 13.86 -8.11
N ASN A 117 -2.75 13.07 -7.23
CA ASN A 117 -2.89 11.60 -7.25
C ASN A 117 -3.42 11.09 -5.92
N LEU A 118 -4.41 10.20 -5.97
CA LEU A 118 -4.90 9.46 -4.81
C LEU A 118 -4.24 8.09 -4.80
N TYR A 119 -3.66 7.73 -3.68
CA TYR A 119 -3.02 6.44 -3.42
C TYR A 119 -3.86 5.63 -2.45
N VAL A 120 -4.15 4.40 -2.80
CA VAL A 120 -4.89 3.44 -1.96
C VAL A 120 -4.46 2.03 -2.33
N HIS A 121 -4.18 1.19 -1.34
CA HIS A 121 -3.59 -0.12 -1.58
C HIS A 121 -4.35 -0.97 -2.59
N ALA A 122 -5.66 -1.20 -2.40
CA ALA A 122 -6.44 -2.09 -3.28
C ALA A 122 -7.35 -1.35 -4.26
N GLY A 123 -8.03 -0.31 -3.80
CA GLY A 123 -8.93 0.48 -4.63
C GLY A 123 -10.14 1.02 -3.88
N LEU A 124 -10.96 1.80 -4.56
CA LEU A 124 -12.17 2.41 -4.05
C LEU A 124 -13.40 1.79 -4.74
N SER A 125 -14.25 1.15 -3.97
CA SER A 125 -15.47 0.49 -4.46
C SER A 125 -16.66 1.44 -4.54
N LYS A 126 -17.76 0.97 -5.15
CA LYS A 126 -19.02 1.69 -5.05
C LYS A 126 -19.52 1.80 -3.60
N ALA A 127 -19.31 0.75 -2.78
CA ALA A 127 -19.63 0.79 -1.37
C ALA A 127 -18.82 1.85 -0.60
N PHE A 128 -17.57 2.13 -1.03
CA PHE A 128 -16.79 3.25 -0.50
C PHE A 128 -17.45 4.60 -0.81
N MET A 129 -17.93 4.80 -2.04
CA MET A 129 -18.60 6.05 -2.45
C MET A 129 -19.93 6.30 -1.74
N GLU A 130 -20.55 5.26 -1.21
CA GLU A 130 -21.82 5.33 -0.47
C GLU A 130 -21.60 5.59 1.04
N ARG A 131 -20.34 5.74 1.47
CA ARG A 131 -19.99 6.08 2.87
C ARG A 131 -20.05 7.57 3.11
N GLU A 132 -20.33 7.92 4.36
CA GLU A 132 -20.35 9.32 4.82
C GLU A 132 -18.99 9.76 5.38
N GLU A 133 -18.12 8.79 5.74
CA GLU A 133 -16.81 9.07 6.31
C GLU A 133 -15.85 9.65 5.28
N THR A 134 -15.18 10.70 5.67
CA THR A 134 -14.08 11.31 4.90
C THR A 134 -12.82 10.43 4.91
N ILE A 135 -11.89 10.66 3.97
CA ILE A 135 -10.59 9.96 3.96
C ILE A 135 -9.85 10.07 5.32
N PRO A 136 -9.74 11.25 5.97
CA PRO A 136 -9.14 11.33 7.30
C PRO A 136 -9.83 10.47 8.35
N GLU A 137 -11.16 10.43 8.37
CA GLU A 137 -11.92 9.60 9.29
C GLU A 137 -11.71 8.11 9.05
N ILE A 138 -11.69 7.66 7.79
CA ILE A 138 -11.36 6.28 7.44
C ILE A 138 -9.94 5.92 7.90
N ASN A 139 -8.96 6.77 7.66
CA ASN A 139 -7.60 6.56 8.13
C ASN A 139 -7.53 6.47 9.66
N GLU A 140 -8.26 7.31 10.38
CA GLU A 140 -8.34 7.27 11.83
C GLU A 140 -9.00 5.97 12.34
N LEU A 141 -10.09 5.54 11.72
CA LEU A 141 -10.77 4.29 12.04
C LEU A 141 -9.86 3.07 11.83
N VAL A 142 -9.12 3.04 10.72
CA VAL A 142 -8.12 1.98 10.49
C VAL A 142 -7.02 2.03 11.55
N SER A 143 -6.45 3.18 11.83
CA SER A 143 -5.41 3.34 12.87
C SER A 143 -5.85 2.83 14.25
N LYS A 144 -7.13 3.03 14.60
CA LYS A 144 -7.72 2.59 15.88
C LYS A 144 -8.09 1.11 15.90
N SER A 145 -8.28 0.46 14.78
CA SER A 145 -8.87 -0.87 14.71
C SER A 145 -8.03 -1.94 14.02
N ILE A 146 -6.99 -1.58 13.28
CA ILE A 146 -6.22 -2.51 12.46
C ILE A 146 -5.56 -3.65 13.25
N TYR A 147 -5.20 -3.41 14.50
CA TYR A 147 -4.57 -4.39 15.40
C TYR A 147 -5.56 -5.25 16.20
N LEU A 148 -6.86 -4.96 16.10
CA LEU A 148 -7.89 -5.72 16.81
C LEU A 148 -8.19 -7.03 16.09
N SER A 149 -8.54 -8.07 16.84
CA SER A 149 -9.12 -9.29 16.28
C SER A 149 -10.44 -9.01 15.55
N LYS A 150 -10.88 -9.95 14.70
CA LYS A 150 -12.16 -9.81 13.99
C LYS A 150 -13.34 -9.63 14.96
N GLU A 151 -13.33 -10.38 16.06
CA GLU A 151 -14.36 -10.33 17.09
C GLU A 151 -14.37 -8.98 17.81
N GLU A 152 -13.20 -8.46 18.15
CA GLU A 152 -13.07 -7.14 18.77
C GLU A 152 -13.52 -6.01 17.82
N ARG A 153 -13.14 -6.08 16.54
CA ARG A 153 -13.60 -5.13 15.51
C ARG A 153 -15.12 -5.11 15.40
N LYS A 154 -15.75 -6.28 15.26
CA LYS A 154 -17.22 -6.40 15.19
C LYS A 154 -17.92 -5.85 16.43
N LYS A 155 -17.31 -6.01 17.61
CA LYS A 155 -17.86 -5.48 18.85
C LYS A 155 -17.71 -3.97 18.99
N GLN A 156 -16.54 -3.42 18.61
CA GLN A 156 -16.21 -2.00 18.83
C GLN A 156 -16.60 -1.10 17.65
N TYR A 157 -16.61 -1.66 16.45
CA TYR A 157 -16.85 -0.95 15.18
C TYR A 157 -17.80 -1.75 14.26
N PRO A 158 -19.02 -2.08 14.71
CA PRO A 158 -19.91 -3.02 13.99
C PRO A 158 -20.25 -2.53 12.57
N ASP A 159 -20.43 -1.23 12.37
CA ASP A 159 -20.89 -0.66 11.10
C ASP A 159 -19.81 -0.62 10.01
N ILE A 160 -18.54 -0.65 10.42
CA ILE A 160 -17.41 -0.49 9.49
C ILE A 160 -16.46 -1.69 9.44
N ALA A 161 -16.56 -2.62 10.41
CA ALA A 161 -15.62 -3.72 10.52
C ALA A 161 -15.62 -4.59 9.26
N ASP A 162 -16.79 -4.90 8.72
CA ASP A 162 -16.94 -5.70 7.51
C ASP A 162 -16.57 -4.93 6.24
N PHE A 163 -16.75 -3.60 6.24
CA PHE A 163 -16.35 -2.74 5.12
C PHE A 163 -14.84 -2.58 5.02
N LEU A 164 -14.16 -2.20 6.11
CA LEU A 164 -12.72 -1.92 6.09
C LEU A 164 -11.87 -3.18 5.91
N TYR A 165 -12.35 -4.31 6.41
CA TYR A 165 -11.55 -5.54 6.51
C TYR A 165 -12.22 -6.72 5.78
N SER A 166 -11.48 -7.50 5.14
CA SER A 166 -11.64 -8.65 4.26
C SER A 166 -13.01 -9.33 4.02
N ASP A 167 -13.99 -9.22 4.90
CA ASP A 167 -15.18 -10.08 4.81
C ASP A 167 -16.12 -9.71 3.63
N SER A 168 -16.14 -8.44 3.21
CA SER A 168 -16.93 -7.98 2.06
C SER A 168 -16.12 -7.78 0.78
N TYR A 169 -14.79 -7.71 0.86
CA TYR A 169 -13.89 -7.34 -0.24
C TYR A 169 -14.20 -5.98 -0.91
N ASN A 170 -14.91 -5.10 -0.23
CA ASN A 170 -15.28 -3.78 -0.73
C ASN A 170 -14.43 -2.64 -0.15
N GLY A 171 -13.68 -2.92 0.90
CA GLY A 171 -12.85 -1.94 1.58
C GLY A 171 -11.53 -1.62 0.86
N PRO A 172 -10.91 -0.49 1.21
CA PRO A 172 -9.73 0.04 0.52
C PRO A 172 -8.49 -0.85 0.60
N LEU A 173 -8.44 -1.83 1.51
CA LEU A 173 -7.35 -2.80 1.65
C LEU A 173 -7.53 -4.07 0.79
N TRP A 174 -8.75 -4.35 0.28
CA TRP A 174 -9.06 -5.65 -0.33
C TRP A 174 -9.75 -5.57 -1.69
N TYR A 175 -10.32 -4.43 -2.06
CA TYR A 175 -11.13 -4.29 -3.26
C TYR A 175 -10.32 -4.47 -4.55
N ARG A 176 -10.77 -5.34 -5.45
CA ARG A 176 -10.10 -5.62 -6.73
C ARG A 176 -10.87 -5.16 -7.97
N GLY A 177 -12.06 -4.58 -7.77
CA GLY A 177 -12.96 -4.26 -8.88
C GLY A 177 -12.56 -3.08 -9.76
N MET A 178 -11.43 -2.40 -9.45
CA MET A 178 -10.82 -1.43 -10.36
C MET A 178 -9.97 -2.07 -11.46
N VAL A 179 -9.58 -3.36 -11.30
CA VAL A 179 -8.73 -4.08 -12.25
C VAL A 179 -9.25 -5.45 -12.63
N LYS A 180 -10.13 -6.05 -11.83
CA LYS A 180 -10.78 -7.32 -12.09
C LYS A 180 -12.22 -7.09 -12.57
N THR A 181 -12.64 -7.85 -13.59
CA THR A 181 -13.95 -7.69 -14.24
C THR A 181 -14.96 -8.77 -13.89
N GLY A 182 -14.58 -9.78 -13.12
CA GLY A 182 -15.49 -10.85 -12.68
C GLY A 182 -16.51 -10.35 -11.64
N SER A 183 -17.71 -10.97 -11.61
CA SER A 183 -18.79 -10.63 -10.67
C SER A 183 -18.35 -10.65 -9.21
N ASP A 184 -17.45 -11.56 -8.85
CA ASP A 184 -16.93 -11.74 -7.50
C ASP A 184 -16.16 -10.52 -6.96
N TYR A 185 -15.74 -9.62 -7.86
CA TYR A 185 -14.97 -8.41 -7.51
C TYR A 185 -15.81 -7.13 -7.54
N SER A 186 -17.12 -7.22 -7.86
CA SER A 186 -18.01 -6.06 -7.96
C SER A 186 -17.39 -4.90 -8.75
N PRO A 187 -17.11 -5.06 -10.06
CA PRO A 187 -16.32 -4.08 -10.81
C PRO A 187 -16.99 -2.72 -10.83
N ILE A 188 -16.19 -1.66 -10.60
CA ILE A 188 -16.64 -0.27 -10.65
C ILE A 188 -16.81 0.18 -12.13
N LYS A 189 -17.72 1.11 -12.38
CA LYS A 189 -17.93 1.69 -13.71
C LYS A 189 -17.01 2.91 -13.91
N GLU A 190 -16.68 3.21 -15.17
CA GLU A 190 -15.86 4.39 -15.49
C GLU A 190 -16.49 5.69 -14.99
N ALA A 191 -17.82 5.83 -15.11
CA ALA A 191 -18.52 7.01 -14.60
C ALA A 191 -18.43 7.18 -13.06
N ASP A 192 -18.26 6.09 -12.33
CA ASP A 192 -18.05 6.18 -10.88
C ASP A 192 -16.59 6.52 -10.55
N VAL A 193 -15.62 6.05 -11.36
CA VAL A 193 -14.23 6.52 -11.27
C VAL A 193 -14.15 8.04 -11.53
N ASP A 194 -14.87 8.55 -12.53
CA ASP A 194 -14.93 9.99 -12.82
C ASP A 194 -15.48 10.81 -11.64
N LYS A 195 -16.49 10.30 -10.95
CA LYS A 195 -17.01 10.93 -9.72
C LYS A 195 -15.98 10.96 -8.60
N LEU A 196 -15.28 9.85 -8.36
CA LEU A 196 -14.21 9.78 -7.35
C LEU A 196 -13.11 10.79 -7.64
N LEU A 197 -12.66 10.91 -8.90
CA LEU A 197 -11.64 11.86 -9.28
C LEU A 197 -12.10 13.32 -9.04
N ALA A 198 -13.35 13.62 -9.38
CA ALA A 198 -13.93 14.94 -9.17
C ALA A 198 -14.15 15.26 -7.69
N GLU A 199 -14.61 14.28 -6.89
CA GLU A 199 -14.86 14.43 -5.46
C GLU A 199 -13.59 14.78 -4.68
N TYR A 200 -12.47 14.11 -5.02
CA TYR A 200 -11.19 14.30 -4.33
C TYR A 200 -10.25 15.29 -5.02
N ASP A 201 -10.69 15.94 -6.08
CA ASP A 201 -9.90 16.89 -6.90
C ASP A 201 -8.55 16.30 -7.30
N VAL A 202 -8.58 15.08 -7.85
CA VAL A 202 -7.39 14.35 -8.30
C VAL A 202 -7.52 13.92 -9.76
N LYS A 203 -6.39 13.76 -10.43
CA LYS A 203 -6.34 13.29 -11.83
C LYS A 203 -6.28 11.78 -11.95
N ARG A 204 -5.74 11.08 -10.93
CA ARG A 204 -5.45 9.65 -11.00
C ARG A 204 -5.62 8.98 -9.65
N ILE A 205 -5.95 7.68 -9.71
CA ILE A 205 -5.91 6.76 -8.57
C ILE A 205 -4.78 5.76 -8.83
N ILE A 206 -3.86 5.63 -7.89
CA ILE A 206 -2.76 4.68 -7.93
C ILE A 206 -3.07 3.55 -6.94
N ILE A 207 -3.02 2.32 -7.41
CA ILE A 207 -3.37 1.13 -6.64
C ILE A 207 -2.34 0.03 -6.78
N GLY A 208 -2.30 -0.86 -5.79
CA GLY A 208 -1.50 -2.08 -5.75
C GLY A 208 -2.37 -3.34 -5.64
N HIS A 209 -2.05 -4.25 -4.67
CA HIS A 209 -2.83 -5.42 -4.25
C HIS A 209 -3.09 -6.47 -5.34
N THR A 210 -3.50 -6.07 -6.53
CA THR A 210 -3.83 -6.99 -7.62
C THR A 210 -2.63 -7.25 -8.50
N GLU A 211 -2.00 -8.41 -8.30
CA GLU A 211 -0.74 -8.78 -8.92
C GLU A 211 -0.83 -8.88 -10.45
N ASN A 212 0.08 -8.22 -11.14
CA ASN A 212 0.25 -8.23 -12.58
C ASN A 212 1.70 -8.53 -12.97
N SER A 213 1.92 -8.84 -14.26
CA SER A 213 3.29 -9.00 -14.80
C SER A 213 4.02 -7.67 -14.99
N ARG A 214 3.29 -6.57 -15.13
CA ARG A 214 3.81 -5.21 -15.34
C ARG A 214 2.86 -4.17 -14.78
N VAL A 215 3.34 -2.95 -14.57
CA VAL A 215 2.50 -1.77 -14.33
C VAL A 215 1.56 -1.57 -15.53
N LYS A 216 0.29 -1.34 -15.24
CA LYS A 216 -0.73 -1.10 -16.26
C LYS A 216 -1.71 0.00 -15.82
N TYR A 217 -2.53 0.46 -16.75
CA TYR A 217 -3.61 1.39 -16.44
C TYR A 217 -4.96 0.84 -16.93
N THR A 218 -6.03 1.35 -16.30
CA THR A 218 -7.42 1.13 -16.69
C THR A 218 -8.15 2.48 -16.79
N TYR A 219 -9.42 2.49 -17.19
CA TYR A 219 -10.28 3.69 -17.25
C TYR A 219 -9.60 4.88 -17.93
N ASN A 220 -9.08 4.69 -19.16
CA ASN A 220 -8.43 5.75 -19.94
C ASN A 220 -7.32 6.49 -19.17
N LYS A 221 -6.44 5.76 -18.49
CA LYS A 221 -5.33 6.28 -17.68
C LYS A 221 -5.76 7.04 -16.42
N LYS A 222 -6.95 6.76 -15.89
CA LYS A 222 -7.44 7.31 -14.62
C LYS A 222 -7.01 6.47 -13.42
N VAL A 223 -6.81 5.14 -13.62
CA VAL A 223 -6.37 4.21 -12.57
C VAL A 223 -5.10 3.51 -13.03
N TYR A 224 -4.07 3.50 -12.19
CA TYR A 224 -2.80 2.82 -12.43
C TYR A 224 -2.60 1.73 -11.38
N ASP A 225 -2.46 0.48 -11.83
CA ASP A 225 -2.12 -0.66 -11.00
C ASP A 225 -0.62 -0.90 -11.07
N ILE A 226 0.05 -0.67 -9.94
CA ILE A 226 1.50 -0.76 -9.78
C ILE A 226 1.96 -2.05 -9.11
N CYS A 227 1.04 -2.98 -8.78
CA CYS A 227 1.40 -4.27 -8.17
C CYS A 227 2.00 -5.22 -9.19
N VAL A 228 3.30 -5.43 -9.09
CA VAL A 228 4.07 -6.29 -10.00
C VAL A 228 4.59 -7.52 -9.28
N ASN A 229 4.41 -8.70 -9.90
CA ASN A 229 4.92 -9.96 -9.37
C ASN A 229 6.45 -10.05 -9.50
N HIS A 230 7.18 -9.59 -8.51
CA HIS A 230 8.63 -9.55 -8.49
C HIS A 230 9.34 -10.92 -8.71
N PRO A 231 8.90 -12.04 -8.15
CA PRO A 231 9.57 -13.32 -8.37
C PRO A 231 9.50 -13.86 -9.79
N LYS A 232 8.52 -13.42 -10.58
CA LYS A 232 8.30 -13.91 -11.95
C LYS A 232 8.72 -12.93 -13.04
N ALA A 233 8.98 -11.70 -12.69
CA ALA A 233 9.23 -10.61 -13.61
C ALA A 233 10.72 -10.25 -13.64
N PHE A 234 11.59 -11.22 -13.92
CA PHE A 234 13.05 -11.01 -13.94
C PHE A 234 13.58 -10.37 -15.22
N GLU A 235 12.77 -10.15 -16.24
CA GLU A 235 13.24 -9.65 -17.52
C GLU A 235 12.63 -8.29 -17.86
N LYS A 236 13.34 -7.19 -17.57
CA LYS A 236 13.05 -5.81 -18.05
C LYS A 236 11.61 -5.33 -17.87
N GLU A 237 10.87 -5.90 -16.92
CA GLU A 237 9.49 -5.52 -16.62
C GLU A 237 9.46 -4.27 -15.74
N THR A 238 8.34 -3.59 -15.77
CA THR A 238 8.12 -2.39 -14.94
C THR A 238 8.08 -2.73 -13.45
N ARG A 239 8.65 -1.86 -12.61
CA ARG A 239 8.74 -2.06 -11.15
C ARG A 239 8.14 -0.94 -10.32
N ALA A 240 8.14 0.26 -10.85
CA ALA A 240 7.61 1.43 -10.19
C ALA A 240 7.11 2.44 -11.23
N VAL A 241 6.45 3.48 -10.78
CA VAL A 241 6.08 4.63 -11.59
C VAL A 241 6.80 5.87 -11.08
N VAL A 242 7.18 6.75 -12.01
CA VAL A 242 7.65 8.11 -11.74
C VAL A 242 6.60 9.06 -12.29
N ILE A 243 6.14 10.01 -11.46
CA ILE A 243 5.11 10.97 -11.80
C ILE A 243 5.72 12.38 -11.72
N GLU A 244 5.71 13.08 -12.84
CA GLU A 244 6.22 14.45 -12.98
C GLU A 244 5.13 15.33 -13.62
N GLY A 245 4.33 16.00 -12.78
CA GLY A 245 3.14 16.71 -13.24
C GLY A 245 2.14 15.78 -13.93
N ASP A 246 1.87 16.03 -15.21
CA ASP A 246 0.96 15.18 -15.99
C ASP A 246 1.62 13.92 -16.56
N ASP A 247 2.94 13.90 -16.64
CA ASP A 247 3.68 12.75 -17.15
C ASP A 247 3.75 11.64 -16.11
N ILE A 248 3.45 10.40 -16.54
CA ILE A 248 3.62 9.19 -15.77
C ILE A 248 4.37 8.15 -16.60
N LYS A 249 5.47 7.66 -16.05
CA LYS A 249 6.35 6.67 -16.66
C LYS A 249 6.52 5.49 -15.73
N ALA A 250 6.54 4.29 -16.26
CA ALA A 250 7.05 3.15 -15.50
C ALA A 250 8.57 3.07 -15.65
N ILE A 251 9.24 2.53 -14.63
CA ILE A 251 10.66 2.20 -14.68
C ILE A 251 10.87 0.71 -14.39
N ASN A 252 11.91 0.13 -15.00
CA ASN A 252 12.32 -1.25 -14.76
C ASN A 252 13.45 -1.34 -13.71
N ASP A 253 13.98 -2.54 -13.47
CA ASP A 253 15.07 -2.79 -12.51
C ASP A 253 16.40 -2.11 -12.89
N GLU A 254 16.56 -1.74 -14.16
CA GLU A 254 17.74 -1.04 -14.69
C GLU A 254 17.59 0.49 -14.62
N GLY A 255 16.41 0.99 -14.18
CA GLY A 255 16.08 2.42 -14.14
C GLY A 255 15.63 2.98 -15.49
N GLU A 256 15.46 2.14 -16.50
CA GLU A 256 14.99 2.57 -17.82
C GLU A 256 13.49 2.84 -17.82
N SER A 257 13.09 3.92 -18.51
CA SER A 257 11.68 4.25 -18.72
C SER A 257 11.01 3.27 -19.68
N VAL A 258 9.86 2.75 -19.26
CA VAL A 258 9.06 1.81 -20.03
C VAL A 258 7.66 2.38 -20.24
N THR A 259 7.13 2.25 -21.45
CA THR A 259 5.76 2.69 -21.76
C THR A 259 4.74 1.85 -21.01
N ILE A 260 3.87 2.50 -20.24
CA ILE A 260 2.76 1.82 -19.54
C ILE A 260 1.68 1.45 -20.56
N LYS A 261 1.29 0.19 -20.57
CA LYS A 261 0.25 -0.37 -21.45
C LYS A 261 -1.07 -0.56 -20.69
N LYS A 262 -2.14 -0.63 -21.46
CA LYS A 262 -3.48 -0.96 -20.96
C LYS A 262 -3.54 -2.40 -20.44
#